data_e2fc5f8f3784373234c721feedbb45c2
#
_entry.id   e2fc5f8f3784373234c721feedbb45c2
#
_cell.length_a   1.000
_cell.length_b   1.000
_cell.length_c   1.000
_cell.angle_alpha   90.00
_cell.angle_beta   90.00
_cell.angle_gamma   90.00
#
_symmetry.space_group_name_H-M   'P 1'
#
loop_
_entity.id
_entity.type
_entity.pdbx_description
1 polymer ?
#
loop_
_entity_poly.entity_id
_entity_poly.type
_entity_poly.pdbx_seq_one_letter_code
_entity_poly.pdbx_strand_id
1 'polypeptide(L)'
;MSSIPPQARSDRRTNAPGGRKPSVVLPAVIVGLLIVGGAVAYKMFEGSPPAAAPVAAPAATVGPAEKHPAVQAIAPGEEIAETPAAPVAVAPGLAATAPPARVPRIEPVADSRQLMTNLTSLDLKGPITAEDAQKWKESLQQLVHQGPLSVAPILEYLAQNQDVNYAGVTGADALGYSSLRAGLLNALGQIGGPEATAAMLQTLQTTVFPADIAALAATLEQQAPGQYSDEVLTAVRAQLALAAQDQLGSANVGPLFQLLSSAAANGTDVTADLAQYSAKWPYYATIELANLPNAAGVPSLIQMAQDNTGGNQTAAAQALAQLAPQNSQALSALLSMAQQGQLSDFELAQLAPYLAGRENQLGSENPPGTSTQGLHIANGNQDFSVSDLLNALTPDQVTQRLSIIDQLLQSIPAGDTQAQQALQQQKGALTGRQAK
;
A
#
# COMPACT_ATOMS: atom_id res chain seq x y z
N MET A 1 -9.94 49.87 50.68
CA MET A 1 -11.32 50.14 51.02
C MET A 1 -12.17 49.34 50.03
N SER A 2 -12.54 48.16 50.44
CA SER A 2 -13.89 47.74 50.90
C SER A 2 -14.85 47.73 49.68
N SER A 3 -15.54 46.70 49.29
CA SER A 3 -16.15 45.60 50.00
C SER A 3 -16.68 44.54 49.02
N ILE A 4 -16.58 43.26 49.38
CA ILE A 4 -17.47 42.14 49.02
C ILE A 4 -18.53 42.09 50.15
N PRO A 5 -19.74 41.56 50.06
CA PRO A 5 -20.35 40.38 49.42
C PRO A 5 -21.89 40.52 49.24
N PRO A 6 -22.77 39.50 49.36
CA PRO A 6 -22.69 38.02 49.33
C PRO A 6 -23.79 37.30 48.50
N GLN A 7 -23.62 35.96 48.50
CA GLN A 7 -24.53 34.83 48.15
C GLN A 7 -26.05 34.96 48.38
N ALA A 8 -26.83 34.22 47.61
CA ALA A 8 -28.00 33.44 48.07
C ALA A 8 -28.30 32.23 47.21
N ARG A 9 -28.44 31.10 47.89
CA ARG A 9 -28.99 29.78 47.56
C ARG A 9 -30.49 29.80 47.28
N SER A 10 -31.00 28.83 46.55
CA SER A 10 -32.06 27.84 46.97
C SER A 10 -32.51 27.07 45.75
N ASP A 11 -32.28 25.81 45.71
CA ASP A 11 -33.13 24.64 46.04
C ASP A 11 -34.59 24.74 45.50
N ARG A 12 -34.96 23.81 44.61
CA ARG A 12 -35.95 22.76 44.89
C ARG A 12 -36.28 21.89 43.69
N ARG A 13 -36.13 20.62 43.93
CA ARG A 13 -36.70 19.43 43.33
C ARG A 13 -38.18 19.58 42.89
N THR A 14 -38.57 18.86 41.82
CA THR A 14 -39.70 17.91 41.90
C THR A 14 -39.60 16.86 40.76
N ASN A 15 -39.99 15.64 41.12
CA ASN A 15 -40.00 14.38 40.41
C ASN A 15 -41.14 14.25 39.38
N ALA A 16 -40.84 13.54 38.23
CA ALA A 16 -41.48 12.36 37.59
C ALA A 16 -43.02 12.39 37.28
N PRO A 17 -43.59 11.46 36.51
CA PRO A 17 -43.01 10.33 35.72
C PRO A 17 -43.65 10.14 34.29
N GLY A 18 -43.04 9.27 33.51
CA GLY A 18 -43.73 8.28 32.71
C GLY A 18 -44.24 8.65 31.30
N GLY A 19 -43.62 8.04 30.31
CA GLY A 19 -44.14 8.01 28.94
C GLY A 19 -43.27 7.17 28.02
N ARG A 20 -43.38 5.83 28.09
CA ARG A 20 -42.82 4.91 27.08
C ARG A 20 -43.55 5.13 25.74
N LYS A 21 -42.80 5.45 24.68
CA LYS A 21 -43.27 5.30 23.29
C LYS A 21 -42.39 4.30 22.56
N PRO A 22 -42.94 3.48 21.66
CA PRO A 22 -42.30 2.32 21.11
C PRO A 22 -41.23 2.68 20.07
N SER A 23 -40.07 2.00 20.16
CA SER A 23 -38.99 2.02 19.19
C SER A 23 -39.45 1.37 17.91
N VAL A 24 -39.58 2.14 16.83
CA VAL A 24 -39.63 1.59 15.48
C VAL A 24 -38.19 1.31 15.07
N VAL A 25 -37.87 0.02 15.03
CA VAL A 25 -36.60 -0.47 14.48
C VAL A 25 -36.70 -0.42 12.96
N LEU A 26 -36.10 0.59 12.34
CA LEU A 26 -35.78 0.55 10.91
C LEU A 26 -34.52 -0.30 10.74
N PRO A 27 -34.52 -1.28 9.80
CA PRO A 27 -33.29 -1.98 9.47
C PRO A 27 -32.36 -1.05 8.71
N ALA A 28 -31.24 -0.68 9.32
CA ALA A 28 -30.13 -0.06 8.64
C ALA A 28 -29.52 -1.09 7.68
N VAL A 29 -29.70 -0.87 6.38
CA VAL A 29 -28.95 -1.57 5.35
C VAL A 29 -27.53 -0.99 5.39
N ILE A 30 -26.66 -1.70 6.07
CA ILE A 30 -25.20 -1.45 6.04
C ILE A 30 -24.75 -1.96 4.68
N VAL A 31 -24.54 -1.07 3.73
CA VAL A 31 -23.71 -1.36 2.55
C VAL A 31 -22.26 -1.27 3.02
N GLY A 32 -21.77 -2.38 3.53
CA GLY A 32 -20.35 -2.54 3.84
C GLY A 32 -19.59 -2.66 2.53
N LEU A 33 -18.82 -1.65 2.21
CA LEU A 33 -17.78 -1.71 1.17
C LEU A 33 -16.66 -2.61 1.73
N LEU A 34 -16.73 -3.91 1.41
CA LEU A 34 -15.66 -4.86 1.68
C LEU A 34 -14.52 -4.59 0.68
N ILE A 35 -13.52 -3.83 1.10
CA ILE A 35 -12.20 -3.92 0.48
C ILE A 35 -11.59 -5.21 1.00
N VAL A 36 -11.78 -6.31 0.26
CA VAL A 36 -11.13 -7.60 0.52
C VAL A 36 -9.73 -7.52 -0.10
N GLY A 37 -8.80 -6.96 0.64
CA GLY A 37 -7.38 -7.05 0.36
C GLY A 37 -6.70 -7.61 1.61
N GLY A 38 -6.32 -8.90 1.60
CA GLY A 38 -5.31 -9.41 2.53
C GLY A 38 -5.73 -10.30 3.70
N ALA A 39 -6.96 -10.80 3.81
CA ALA A 39 -7.36 -11.63 4.95
C ALA A 39 -7.79 -13.08 4.64
N VAL A 40 -7.49 -13.65 3.47
CA VAL A 40 -7.91 -15.01 3.11
C VAL A 40 -6.82 -16.08 3.26
N ALA A 41 -5.58 -15.73 3.59
CA ALA A 41 -4.48 -16.70 3.65
C ALA A 41 -4.22 -17.36 5.02
N TYR A 42 -5.01 -17.11 6.06
CA TYR A 42 -4.66 -17.59 7.43
C TYR A 42 -5.59 -18.67 8.01
N LYS A 43 -6.43 -19.32 7.24
CA LYS A 43 -7.37 -20.33 7.80
C LYS A 43 -7.42 -21.68 7.08
N MET A 44 -6.32 -22.16 6.51
CA MET A 44 -6.25 -23.53 5.98
C MET A 44 -4.91 -24.22 6.30
N PHE A 45 -4.58 -24.39 7.58
CA PHE A 45 -3.55 -25.37 7.99
C PHE A 45 -3.82 -25.85 9.42
N GLU A 46 -4.93 -26.55 9.62
CA GLU A 46 -5.10 -27.53 10.70
C GLU A 46 -5.51 -28.85 10.06
N GLY A 47 -4.52 -29.62 9.69
CA GLY A 47 -4.68 -30.98 9.21
C GLY A 47 -3.33 -31.66 9.20
N SER A 48 -3.01 -32.38 10.28
CA SER A 48 -1.79 -33.19 10.38
C SER A 48 -1.77 -34.26 9.31
N PRO A 49 -0.68 -34.42 8.52
CA PRO A 49 -0.48 -35.61 7.72
C PRO A 49 0.23 -36.70 8.54
N PRO A 50 -0.03 -37.97 8.27
CA PRO A 50 0.58 -39.10 8.96
C PRO A 50 2.04 -39.30 8.53
N ALA A 51 2.83 -39.80 9.48
CA ALA A 51 4.25 -40.11 9.34
C ALA A 51 4.53 -41.06 8.17
N ALA A 52 5.39 -40.66 7.24
CA ALA A 52 5.96 -41.53 6.22
C ALA A 52 7.33 -42.06 6.67
N ALA A 53 7.53 -43.36 6.47
CA ALA A 53 8.71 -44.14 6.83
C ALA A 53 9.98 -43.70 6.02
N PRO A 54 11.20 -43.94 6.54
CA PRO A 54 12.43 -43.50 5.89
C PRO A 54 12.80 -44.39 4.70
N VAL A 55 12.99 -43.79 3.56
CA VAL A 55 13.57 -44.41 2.37
C VAL A 55 15.08 -44.18 2.36
N ALA A 56 15.83 -45.28 2.24
CA ALA A 56 17.26 -45.29 2.22
C ALA A 56 17.84 -44.56 1.00
N ALA A 57 18.90 -43.77 1.23
CA ALA A 57 19.64 -43.06 0.19
C ALA A 57 20.61 -44.05 -0.56
N PRO A 58 20.76 -43.94 -1.89
CA PRO A 58 21.80 -44.65 -2.62
C PRO A 58 23.14 -43.92 -2.51
N ALA A 59 24.18 -44.71 -2.40
CA ALA A 59 25.59 -44.33 -2.25
C ALA A 59 26.12 -43.55 -3.47
N ALA A 60 26.77 -42.42 -3.21
CA ALA A 60 27.47 -41.63 -4.21
C ALA A 60 28.80 -42.31 -4.60
N THR A 61 28.95 -42.59 -5.89
CA THR A 61 30.19 -43.04 -6.51
C THR A 61 31.10 -41.83 -6.80
N VAL A 62 32.29 -41.87 -6.25
CA VAL A 62 33.35 -40.87 -6.47
C VAL A 62 34.02 -41.17 -7.81
N GLY A 63 33.96 -40.23 -8.77
CA GLY A 63 34.72 -40.24 -10.02
C GLY A 63 35.95 -39.34 -9.93
N PRO A 64 37.03 -39.61 -10.70
CA PRO A 64 38.34 -39.02 -10.48
C PRO A 64 38.48 -37.59 -11.02
N ALA A 65 39.34 -36.82 -10.33
CA ALA A 65 39.68 -35.43 -10.57
C ALA A 65 40.30 -35.18 -11.95
N GLU A 66 39.68 -34.25 -12.71
CA GLU A 66 40.31 -33.68 -13.92
C GLU A 66 41.18 -32.48 -13.55
N LYS A 67 42.37 -32.48 -14.15
CA LYS A 67 43.43 -31.47 -13.98
C LYS A 67 43.11 -30.22 -14.77
N HIS A 68 43.12 -29.07 -14.11
CA HIS A 68 43.09 -27.77 -14.78
C HIS A 68 44.41 -27.48 -15.51
N PRO A 69 44.37 -26.95 -16.75
CA PRO A 69 45.57 -26.45 -17.43
C PRO A 69 45.97 -25.06 -16.91
N ALA A 70 47.26 -24.83 -16.86
CA ALA A 70 47.95 -23.65 -16.38
C ALA A 70 47.61 -22.38 -17.18
N VAL A 71 47.44 -21.26 -16.47
CA VAL A 71 47.34 -19.92 -17.02
C VAL A 71 48.69 -19.50 -17.56
N GLN A 72 48.78 -19.24 -18.87
CA GLN A 72 49.94 -18.61 -19.50
C GLN A 72 49.88 -17.09 -19.34
N ALA A 73 50.98 -16.51 -18.88
CA ALA A 73 51.17 -15.06 -18.79
C ALA A 73 51.32 -14.45 -20.20
N ILE A 74 50.53 -13.42 -20.49
CA ILE A 74 50.62 -12.63 -21.73
C ILE A 74 51.54 -11.43 -21.48
N ALA A 75 52.53 -11.28 -22.37
CA ALA A 75 53.50 -10.18 -22.40
C ALA A 75 52.82 -8.87 -22.85
N PRO A 76 53.35 -7.68 -22.43
CA PRO A 76 52.78 -6.38 -22.82
C PRO A 76 53.35 -5.92 -24.16
N GLY A 77 52.43 -5.46 -25.04
CA GLY A 77 52.80 -4.65 -26.19
C GLY A 77 52.19 -5.10 -27.52
N GLU A 78 50.98 -4.64 -27.79
CA GLU A 78 50.54 -4.41 -29.17
C GLU A 78 49.50 -3.30 -29.17
N GLU A 79 49.80 -2.28 -29.94
CA GLU A 79 49.07 -1.06 -30.22
C GLU A 79 47.75 -1.41 -30.91
N ILE A 80 46.62 -1.13 -30.24
CA ILE A 80 45.30 -1.44 -30.80
C ILE A 80 44.87 -0.25 -31.67
N ALA A 81 44.85 -0.50 -33.01
CA ALA A 81 44.22 0.39 -33.99
C ALA A 81 42.75 0.60 -33.65
N GLU A 82 42.32 1.87 -33.62
CA GLU A 82 40.93 2.25 -33.48
C GLU A 82 40.09 1.69 -34.61
N THR A 83 39.26 0.71 -34.30
CA THR A 83 38.19 0.28 -35.21
C THR A 83 36.96 1.15 -34.91
N PRO A 84 36.33 1.79 -35.94
CA PRO A 84 35.14 2.61 -35.72
C PRO A 84 34.02 1.74 -35.15
N ALA A 85 33.41 2.24 -34.06
CA ALA A 85 32.31 1.62 -33.39
C ALA A 85 31.14 1.35 -34.37
N ALA A 86 30.77 0.09 -34.48
CA ALA A 86 29.54 -0.32 -35.18
C ALA A 86 28.34 0.31 -34.45
N PRO A 87 27.29 0.76 -35.15
CA PRO A 87 26.10 1.31 -34.53
C PRO A 87 25.45 0.26 -33.60
N VAL A 88 25.26 0.64 -32.36
CA VAL A 88 24.52 -0.16 -31.38
C VAL A 88 23.15 -0.46 -31.99
N ALA A 89 22.86 -1.74 -32.22
CA ALA A 89 21.55 -2.19 -32.63
C ALA A 89 20.57 -1.81 -31.53
N VAL A 90 19.69 -0.86 -31.83
CA VAL A 90 18.53 -0.53 -31.00
C VAL A 90 17.74 -1.82 -30.83
N ALA A 91 17.54 -2.23 -29.60
CA ALA A 91 16.72 -3.39 -29.26
C ALA A 91 15.38 -3.29 -30.01
N PRO A 92 14.82 -4.41 -30.51
CA PRO A 92 13.54 -4.39 -31.20
C PRO A 92 12.51 -3.79 -30.25
N GLY A 93 11.89 -2.70 -30.69
CA GLY A 93 10.89 -1.97 -29.96
C GLY A 93 9.85 -2.92 -29.36
N LEU A 94 9.43 -2.60 -28.15
CA LEU A 94 8.24 -3.15 -27.52
C LEU A 94 7.18 -3.30 -28.61
N ALA A 95 6.79 -4.55 -28.89
CA ALA A 95 5.75 -4.84 -29.85
C ALA A 95 4.56 -3.96 -29.48
N ALA A 96 4.18 -3.06 -30.38
CA ALA A 96 3.04 -2.19 -30.20
C ALA A 96 1.85 -3.11 -29.93
N THR A 97 1.43 -3.15 -28.66
CA THR A 97 0.17 -3.78 -28.26
C THR A 97 -0.89 -3.21 -29.18
N ALA A 98 -1.69 -4.06 -29.80
CA ALA A 98 -2.76 -3.62 -30.68
C ALA A 98 -3.57 -2.52 -29.98
N PRO A 99 -3.90 -1.41 -30.66
CA PRO A 99 -4.65 -0.33 -30.03
C PRO A 99 -5.93 -0.92 -29.43
N PRO A 100 -6.28 -0.55 -28.20
CA PRO A 100 -7.48 -1.06 -27.55
C PRO A 100 -8.68 -0.88 -28.48
N ALA A 101 -9.55 -1.87 -28.51
CA ALA A 101 -10.76 -1.83 -29.32
C ALA A 101 -11.50 -0.51 -29.03
N ARG A 102 -11.66 0.33 -30.03
CA ARG A 102 -12.36 1.61 -29.86
C ARG A 102 -13.74 1.34 -29.33
N VAL A 103 -14.08 1.96 -28.20
CA VAL A 103 -15.44 1.95 -27.64
C VAL A 103 -16.41 2.32 -28.76
N PRO A 104 -17.45 1.53 -29.03
CA PRO A 104 -18.49 1.92 -29.97
C PRO A 104 -19.02 3.30 -29.56
N ARG A 105 -18.95 4.28 -30.43
CA ARG A 105 -19.37 5.65 -30.14
C ARG A 105 -20.91 5.67 -30.11
N ILE A 106 -21.48 5.37 -28.95
CA ILE A 106 -22.89 5.61 -28.71
C ILE A 106 -23.03 7.13 -28.56
N GLU A 107 -23.81 7.77 -29.42
CA GLU A 107 -24.02 9.23 -29.32
C GLU A 107 -24.73 9.54 -28.00
N PRO A 108 -24.17 10.48 -27.18
CA PRO A 108 -24.78 10.81 -25.89
C PRO A 108 -26.18 11.40 -26.10
N VAL A 109 -27.13 10.87 -25.36
CA VAL A 109 -28.50 11.43 -25.32
C VAL A 109 -28.45 12.81 -24.66
N ALA A 110 -29.28 13.75 -25.11
CA ALA A 110 -29.32 15.09 -24.54
C ALA A 110 -29.47 15.11 -23.02
N ASP A 111 -30.21 14.15 -22.48
CA ASP A 111 -30.44 13.99 -21.03
C ASP A 111 -29.15 13.61 -20.27
N SER A 112 -28.30 12.77 -20.78
CA SER A 112 -27.04 12.40 -20.12
C SER A 112 -26.07 13.59 -20.02
N ARG A 113 -26.00 14.44 -21.04
CA ARG A 113 -25.20 15.66 -21.00
C ARG A 113 -25.75 16.69 -20.01
N GLN A 114 -27.08 16.80 -19.88
CA GLN A 114 -27.70 17.67 -18.87
C GLN A 114 -27.36 17.16 -17.45
N LEU A 115 -27.43 15.86 -17.21
CA LEU A 115 -27.05 15.27 -15.93
C LEU A 115 -25.57 15.55 -15.59
N MET A 116 -24.66 15.42 -16.58
CA MET A 116 -23.26 15.81 -16.39
C MET A 116 -23.11 17.29 -16.07
N THR A 117 -23.88 18.16 -16.71
CA THR A 117 -23.91 19.60 -16.40
C THR A 117 -24.36 19.84 -14.94
N ASN A 118 -25.39 19.16 -14.49
CA ASN A 118 -25.86 19.25 -13.10
C ASN A 118 -24.77 18.83 -12.09
N LEU A 119 -24.05 17.75 -12.39
CA LEU A 119 -22.98 17.27 -11.52
C LEU A 119 -21.78 18.23 -11.45
N THR A 120 -21.44 18.87 -12.58
CA THR A 120 -20.29 19.79 -12.68
C THR A 120 -20.61 21.20 -12.19
N SER A 121 -21.90 21.58 -12.09
CA SER A 121 -22.34 22.92 -11.68
C SER A 121 -22.50 23.09 -10.17
N LEU A 122 -22.13 22.10 -9.36
CA LEU A 122 -22.22 22.20 -7.90
C LEU A 122 -21.39 23.39 -7.39
N ASP A 123 -22.00 24.31 -6.66
CA ASP A 123 -21.30 25.47 -6.08
C ASP A 123 -20.49 25.05 -4.85
N LEU A 124 -19.17 25.12 -4.96
CA LEU A 124 -18.22 24.80 -3.89
C LEU A 124 -17.71 26.02 -3.12
N LYS A 125 -18.20 27.23 -3.45
CA LYS A 125 -17.81 28.46 -2.73
C LYS A 125 -18.46 28.59 -1.36
N GLY A 126 -19.56 27.88 -1.17
CA GLY A 126 -20.31 27.82 0.08
C GLY A 126 -20.42 26.39 0.62
N PRO A 127 -21.09 26.22 1.78
CA PRO A 127 -21.40 24.90 2.30
C PRO A 127 -22.38 24.17 1.38
N ILE A 128 -22.16 22.90 1.11
CA ILE A 128 -23.10 22.05 0.36
C ILE A 128 -24.30 21.76 1.26
N THR A 129 -25.48 22.13 0.81
CA THR A 129 -26.72 21.85 1.53
C THR A 129 -27.15 20.39 1.34
N ALA A 130 -27.97 19.87 2.25
CA ALA A 130 -28.52 18.51 2.10
C ALA A 130 -29.37 18.38 0.81
N GLU A 131 -30.03 19.47 0.38
CA GLU A 131 -30.81 19.50 -0.86
C GLU A 131 -29.90 19.42 -2.09
N ASP A 132 -28.79 20.17 -2.11
CA ASP A 132 -27.83 20.14 -3.22
C ASP A 132 -27.14 18.78 -3.31
N ALA A 133 -26.75 18.20 -2.16
CA ALA A 133 -26.18 16.86 -2.11
C ALA A 133 -27.18 15.81 -2.62
N GLN A 134 -28.46 15.94 -2.30
CA GLN A 134 -29.47 15.01 -2.76
C GLN A 134 -29.70 15.15 -4.29
N LYS A 135 -29.79 16.35 -4.84
CA LYS A 135 -29.89 16.58 -6.29
C LYS A 135 -28.69 16.04 -7.05
N TRP A 136 -27.49 16.23 -6.49
CA TRP A 136 -26.26 15.70 -7.07
C TRP A 136 -26.29 14.17 -7.14
N LYS A 137 -26.66 13.51 -6.03
CA LYS A 137 -26.81 12.05 -5.97
C LYS A 137 -27.86 11.53 -6.94
N GLU A 138 -28.99 12.20 -7.03
CA GLU A 138 -30.06 11.84 -7.98
C GLU A 138 -29.58 11.93 -9.42
N SER A 139 -28.81 12.98 -9.77
CA SER A 139 -28.21 13.11 -11.10
C SER A 139 -27.22 11.98 -11.40
N LEU A 140 -26.37 11.60 -10.42
CA LEU A 140 -25.44 10.47 -10.57
C LEU A 140 -26.19 9.14 -10.74
N GLN A 141 -27.22 8.90 -9.93
CA GLN A 141 -28.06 7.71 -10.03
C GLN A 141 -28.80 7.63 -11.38
N GLN A 142 -29.28 8.76 -11.90
CA GLN A 142 -29.92 8.81 -13.20
C GLN A 142 -28.93 8.46 -14.32
N LEU A 143 -27.64 8.90 -14.25
CA LEU A 143 -26.62 8.46 -15.18
C LEU A 143 -26.44 6.93 -15.13
N VAL A 144 -26.40 6.35 -13.94
CA VAL A 144 -26.32 4.88 -13.80
C VAL A 144 -27.54 4.19 -14.40
N HIS A 145 -28.74 4.72 -14.16
CA HIS A 145 -29.98 4.15 -14.72
C HIS A 145 -30.09 4.24 -16.25
N GLN A 146 -29.47 5.26 -16.86
CA GLN A 146 -29.41 5.35 -18.33
C GLN A 146 -28.45 4.32 -18.96
N GLY A 147 -27.63 3.67 -18.14
CA GLY A 147 -26.75 2.59 -18.57
C GLY A 147 -25.74 3.02 -19.63
N PRO A 148 -25.59 2.25 -20.73
CA PRO A 148 -24.58 2.52 -21.78
C PRO A 148 -24.66 3.91 -22.41
N LEU A 149 -25.84 4.54 -22.41
CA LEU A 149 -26.04 5.90 -22.97
C LEU A 149 -25.27 6.98 -22.19
N SER A 150 -24.96 6.73 -20.92
CA SER A 150 -24.20 7.66 -20.08
C SER A 150 -22.68 7.46 -20.17
N VAL A 151 -22.21 6.37 -20.76
CA VAL A 151 -20.77 6.06 -20.81
C VAL A 151 -20.00 7.12 -21.59
N ALA A 152 -20.50 7.55 -22.74
CA ALA A 152 -19.80 8.53 -23.57
C ALA A 152 -19.60 9.89 -22.87
N PRO A 153 -20.64 10.55 -22.29
CA PRO A 153 -20.44 11.82 -21.57
C PRO A 153 -19.59 11.69 -20.29
N ILE A 154 -19.65 10.56 -19.60
CA ILE A 154 -18.74 10.30 -18.48
C ILE A 154 -17.30 10.24 -18.98
N LEU A 155 -17.02 9.48 -20.05
CA LEU A 155 -15.69 9.35 -20.62
C LEU A 155 -15.17 10.69 -21.17
N GLU A 156 -16.03 11.50 -21.82
CA GLU A 156 -15.68 12.86 -22.27
C GLU A 156 -15.19 13.74 -21.11
N TYR A 157 -15.81 13.64 -19.92
CA TYR A 157 -15.35 14.36 -18.72
C TYR A 157 -14.04 13.80 -18.19
N LEU A 158 -13.94 12.47 -18.02
CA LEU A 158 -12.75 11.83 -17.48
C LEU A 158 -11.51 12.09 -18.35
N ALA A 159 -11.67 12.14 -19.67
CA ALA A 159 -10.58 12.41 -20.63
C ALA A 159 -9.99 13.82 -20.51
N GLN A 160 -10.67 14.77 -19.89
CA GLN A 160 -10.15 16.13 -19.65
C GLN A 160 -9.05 16.15 -18.59
N ASN A 161 -8.87 15.06 -17.83
CA ASN A 161 -7.91 14.98 -16.73
C ASN A 161 -8.02 16.17 -15.74
N GLN A 162 -9.25 16.61 -15.49
CA GLN A 162 -9.62 17.58 -14.47
C GLN A 162 -10.42 16.87 -13.38
N ASP A 163 -10.36 17.38 -12.15
CA ASP A 163 -11.18 16.88 -11.06
C ASP A 163 -11.78 18.02 -10.24
N VAL A 164 -12.99 17.80 -9.77
CA VAL A 164 -13.66 18.66 -8.79
C VAL A 164 -13.55 17.99 -7.45
N ASN A 165 -12.57 18.43 -6.66
CA ASN A 165 -12.29 17.88 -5.34
C ASN A 165 -13.25 18.48 -4.29
N TYR A 166 -13.83 17.63 -3.47
CA TYR A 166 -14.77 18.01 -2.40
C TYR A 166 -14.12 18.10 -1.02
N ALA A 167 -12.84 17.74 -0.90
CA ALA A 167 -12.13 17.75 0.38
C ALA A 167 -12.11 19.18 0.99
N GLY A 168 -12.46 19.27 2.28
CA GLY A 168 -12.51 20.54 3.01
C GLY A 168 -13.74 21.41 2.75
N VAL A 169 -14.65 21.00 1.86
CA VAL A 169 -15.92 21.71 1.63
C VAL A 169 -16.92 21.26 2.69
N THR A 170 -17.48 22.21 3.45
CA THR A 170 -18.48 21.92 4.49
C THR A 170 -19.71 21.25 3.87
N GLY A 171 -20.14 20.12 4.41
CA GLY A 171 -21.31 19.37 3.92
C GLY A 171 -20.99 18.42 2.75
N ALA A 172 -19.75 18.38 2.24
CA ALA A 172 -19.35 17.49 1.14
C ALA A 172 -19.44 16.00 1.49
N ASP A 173 -19.32 15.63 2.76
CA ASP A 173 -19.50 14.24 3.22
C ASP A 173 -20.88 13.69 2.81
N ALA A 174 -21.87 14.57 2.69
CA ALA A 174 -23.18 14.18 2.23
C ALA A 174 -23.22 13.71 0.76
N LEU A 175 -22.21 14.03 -0.07
CA LEU A 175 -22.10 13.51 -1.45
C LEU A 175 -21.72 12.02 -1.47
N GLY A 176 -20.92 11.57 -0.48
CA GLY A 176 -20.46 10.18 -0.37
C GLY A 176 -19.24 9.86 -1.25
N TYR A 177 -18.62 10.85 -1.88
CA TYR A 177 -17.44 10.75 -2.71
C TYR A 177 -16.46 11.88 -2.40
N SER A 178 -15.16 11.62 -2.52
CA SER A 178 -14.12 12.63 -2.31
C SER A 178 -14.02 13.63 -3.46
N SER A 179 -14.50 13.25 -4.65
CA SER A 179 -14.46 14.08 -5.85
C SER A 179 -15.52 13.65 -6.88
N LEU A 180 -15.73 14.48 -7.88
CA LEU A 180 -16.62 14.16 -9.00
C LEU A 180 -16.08 12.97 -9.81
N ARG A 181 -14.76 12.91 -10.05
CA ARG A 181 -14.14 11.77 -10.75
C ARG A 181 -14.41 10.46 -10.02
N ALA A 182 -14.21 10.43 -8.70
CA ALA A 182 -14.50 9.25 -7.89
C ALA A 182 -15.96 8.79 -8.03
N GLY A 183 -16.92 9.73 -8.03
CA GLY A 183 -18.33 9.44 -8.29
C GLY A 183 -18.57 8.86 -9.68
N LEU A 184 -17.96 9.44 -10.71
CA LEU A 184 -18.14 9.00 -12.10
C LEU A 184 -17.49 7.63 -12.39
N LEU A 185 -16.31 7.36 -11.81
CA LEU A 185 -15.67 6.04 -11.90
C LEU A 185 -16.53 4.96 -11.23
N ASN A 186 -17.10 5.28 -10.08
CA ASN A 186 -18.05 4.39 -9.41
C ASN A 186 -19.32 4.18 -10.26
N ALA A 187 -19.84 5.22 -10.91
CA ALA A 187 -20.98 5.11 -11.81
C ALA A 187 -20.67 4.18 -13.01
N LEU A 188 -19.49 4.28 -13.63
CA LEU A 188 -19.06 3.34 -14.68
C LEU A 188 -19.05 1.89 -14.17
N GLY A 189 -18.56 1.67 -12.95
CA GLY A 189 -18.60 0.35 -12.30
C GLY A 189 -20.02 -0.19 -12.12
N GLN A 190 -20.96 0.67 -11.73
CA GLN A 190 -22.37 0.30 -11.55
C GLN A 190 -23.12 0.10 -12.88
N ILE A 191 -22.81 0.90 -13.91
CA ILE A 191 -23.37 0.71 -15.26
C ILE A 191 -22.97 -0.67 -15.77
N GLY A 192 -21.70 -1.04 -15.65
CA GLY A 192 -21.20 -2.33 -16.10
C GLY A 192 -21.36 -2.58 -17.61
N GLY A 193 -21.16 -3.82 -18.02
CA GLY A 193 -21.24 -4.21 -19.41
C GLY A 193 -20.02 -3.81 -20.26
N PRO A 194 -19.99 -4.23 -21.54
CA PRO A 194 -18.79 -4.10 -22.38
C PRO A 194 -18.41 -2.63 -22.66
N GLU A 195 -19.37 -1.73 -22.80
CA GLU A 195 -19.13 -0.31 -23.06
C GLU A 195 -18.49 0.38 -21.85
N ALA A 196 -19.01 0.14 -20.66
CA ALA A 196 -18.45 0.71 -19.43
C ALA A 196 -17.05 0.10 -19.13
N THR A 197 -16.87 -1.20 -19.32
CA THR A 197 -15.57 -1.85 -19.20
C THR A 197 -14.53 -1.25 -20.16
N ALA A 198 -14.90 -1.06 -21.42
CA ALA A 198 -14.01 -0.44 -22.40
C ALA A 198 -13.68 1.02 -22.02
N ALA A 199 -14.65 1.79 -21.49
CA ALA A 199 -14.41 3.14 -20.98
C ALA A 199 -13.49 3.15 -19.75
N MET A 200 -13.63 2.20 -18.84
CA MET A 200 -12.75 2.03 -17.67
C MET A 200 -11.32 1.72 -18.11
N LEU A 201 -11.12 0.80 -19.06
CA LEU A 201 -9.80 0.47 -19.63
C LEU A 201 -9.17 1.65 -20.36
N GLN A 202 -9.95 2.42 -21.11
CA GLN A 202 -9.46 3.63 -21.76
C GLN A 202 -9.06 4.69 -20.72
N THR A 203 -9.86 4.90 -19.66
CA THR A 203 -9.52 5.83 -18.58
C THR A 203 -8.27 5.38 -17.84
N LEU A 204 -8.13 4.08 -17.56
CA LEU A 204 -6.95 3.49 -16.92
C LEU A 204 -5.65 3.85 -17.66
N GLN A 205 -5.69 3.90 -19.00
CA GLN A 205 -4.52 4.20 -19.83
C GLN A 205 -4.23 5.69 -19.99
N THR A 206 -5.21 6.56 -19.74
CA THR A 206 -5.11 8.00 -20.05
C THR A 206 -5.17 8.91 -18.84
N THR A 207 -5.60 8.41 -17.67
CA THR A 207 -5.67 9.21 -16.44
C THR A 207 -4.29 9.61 -15.95
N VAL A 208 -4.21 10.79 -15.32
CA VAL A 208 -3.03 11.28 -14.62
C VAL A 208 -3.19 11.20 -13.09
N PHE A 209 -4.27 10.58 -12.61
CA PHE A 209 -4.58 10.47 -11.20
C PHE A 209 -4.31 9.04 -10.69
N PRO A 210 -3.32 8.82 -9.81
CA PRO A 210 -3.06 7.51 -9.20
C PRO A 210 -4.28 6.90 -8.50
N ALA A 211 -5.11 7.72 -7.88
CA ALA A 211 -6.35 7.27 -7.23
C ALA A 211 -7.37 6.68 -8.21
N ASP A 212 -7.45 7.21 -9.44
CA ASP A 212 -8.32 6.64 -10.47
C ASP A 212 -7.89 5.22 -10.84
N ILE A 213 -6.57 4.99 -10.98
CA ILE A 213 -6.04 3.66 -11.31
C ILE A 213 -6.43 2.66 -10.22
N ALA A 214 -6.30 3.05 -8.94
CA ALA A 214 -6.68 2.19 -7.83
C ALA A 214 -8.20 1.88 -7.84
N ALA A 215 -9.03 2.88 -8.08
CA ALA A 215 -10.47 2.70 -8.14
C ALA A 215 -10.91 1.82 -9.33
N LEU A 216 -10.30 2.04 -10.50
CA LEU A 216 -10.57 1.26 -11.70
C LEU A 216 -10.08 -0.18 -11.55
N ALA A 217 -8.89 -0.39 -11.00
CA ALA A 217 -8.35 -1.73 -10.74
C ALA A 217 -9.28 -2.53 -9.81
N ALA A 218 -9.73 -1.92 -8.71
CA ALA A 218 -10.66 -2.57 -7.79
C ALA A 218 -12.00 -2.92 -8.47
N THR A 219 -12.52 -2.03 -9.30
CA THR A 219 -13.78 -2.27 -10.02
C THR A 219 -13.65 -3.35 -11.08
N LEU A 220 -12.57 -3.32 -11.86
CA LEU A 220 -12.29 -4.33 -12.89
C LEU A 220 -12.06 -5.72 -12.28
N GLU A 221 -11.33 -5.79 -11.16
CA GLU A 221 -11.11 -7.04 -10.42
C GLU A 221 -12.41 -7.60 -9.85
N GLN A 222 -13.30 -6.74 -9.34
CA GLN A 222 -14.62 -7.16 -8.85
C GLN A 222 -15.51 -7.71 -9.96
N GLN A 223 -15.47 -7.12 -11.17
CA GLN A 223 -16.31 -7.52 -12.30
C GLN A 223 -15.77 -8.76 -13.03
N ALA A 224 -14.46 -8.87 -13.15
CA ALA A 224 -13.80 -9.94 -13.90
C ALA A 224 -12.43 -10.26 -13.26
N PRO A 225 -12.42 -11.06 -12.17
CA PRO A 225 -11.21 -11.35 -11.40
C PRO A 225 -10.05 -11.84 -12.26
N GLY A 226 -8.91 -11.17 -12.18
CA GLY A 226 -7.67 -11.47 -12.88
C GLY A 226 -7.65 -11.15 -14.37
N GLN A 227 -8.78 -10.83 -15.00
CA GLN A 227 -8.86 -10.66 -16.46
C GLN A 227 -8.07 -9.46 -16.97
N TYR A 228 -7.98 -8.38 -16.19
CA TYR A 228 -7.37 -7.10 -16.60
C TYR A 228 -6.11 -6.76 -15.79
N SER A 229 -5.50 -7.75 -15.16
CA SER A 229 -4.33 -7.56 -14.30
C SER A 229 -3.13 -6.98 -15.06
N ASP A 230 -2.92 -7.39 -16.31
CA ASP A 230 -1.81 -6.90 -17.14
C ASP A 230 -2.00 -5.44 -17.57
N GLU A 231 -3.25 -5.04 -17.90
CA GLU A 231 -3.58 -3.66 -18.23
C GLU A 231 -3.42 -2.75 -17.02
N VAL A 232 -3.87 -3.19 -15.85
CA VAL A 232 -3.69 -2.48 -14.58
C VAL A 232 -2.20 -2.31 -14.28
N LEU A 233 -1.42 -3.37 -14.36
CA LEU A 233 0.01 -3.33 -14.06
C LEU A 233 0.76 -2.42 -15.04
N THR A 234 0.38 -2.43 -16.32
CA THR A 234 0.93 -1.53 -17.35
C THR A 234 0.64 -0.07 -17.00
N ALA A 235 -0.59 0.25 -16.58
CA ALA A 235 -0.97 1.59 -16.17
C ALA A 235 -0.23 2.05 -14.90
N VAL A 236 -0.09 1.15 -13.90
CA VAL A 236 0.66 1.40 -12.67
C VAL A 236 2.12 1.76 -12.99
N ARG A 237 2.80 0.97 -13.81
CA ARG A 237 4.18 1.22 -14.23
C ARG A 237 4.34 2.55 -14.97
N ALA A 238 3.43 2.86 -15.88
CA ALA A 238 3.42 4.12 -16.61
C ALA A 238 3.27 5.32 -15.65
N GLN A 239 2.34 5.24 -14.70
CA GLN A 239 2.11 6.32 -13.74
C GLN A 239 3.28 6.50 -12.76
N LEU A 240 3.87 5.42 -12.27
CA LEU A 240 5.07 5.49 -11.43
C LEU A 240 6.25 6.12 -12.18
N ALA A 241 6.41 5.82 -13.47
CA ALA A 241 7.43 6.43 -14.31
C ALA A 241 7.20 7.95 -14.48
N LEU A 242 5.95 8.39 -14.70
CA LEU A 242 5.59 9.81 -14.74
C LEU A 242 5.82 10.51 -13.40
N ALA A 243 5.41 9.87 -12.30
CA ALA A 243 5.63 10.39 -10.96
C ALA A 243 7.13 10.48 -10.61
N ALA A 244 7.94 9.51 -11.06
CA ALA A 244 9.39 9.55 -10.87
C ALA A 244 10.06 10.75 -11.57
N GLN A 245 9.47 11.24 -12.65
CA GLN A 245 9.88 12.43 -13.40
C GLN A 245 9.22 13.73 -12.89
N ASP A 246 8.54 13.72 -11.74
CA ASP A 246 7.80 14.84 -11.15
C ASP A 246 6.64 15.38 -12.02
N GLN A 247 6.16 14.58 -12.99
CA GLN A 247 5.09 15.00 -13.91
C GLN A 247 3.69 14.92 -13.29
N LEU A 248 3.54 14.26 -12.14
CA LEU A 248 2.27 14.17 -11.40
C LEU A 248 2.19 15.13 -10.21
N GLY A 249 3.15 16.04 -10.07
CA GLY A 249 3.21 16.99 -8.95
C GLY A 249 3.27 16.27 -7.59
N SER A 250 2.43 16.70 -6.64
CA SER A 250 2.36 16.13 -5.28
C SER A 250 1.34 14.99 -5.14
N ALA A 251 0.95 14.35 -6.24
CA ALA A 251 -0.02 13.25 -6.17
C ALA A 251 0.49 12.10 -5.28
N ASN A 252 -0.40 11.56 -4.44
CA ASN A 252 -0.09 10.40 -3.62
C ASN A 252 0.01 9.15 -4.50
N VAL A 253 1.18 8.56 -4.58
CA VAL A 253 1.44 7.33 -5.37
C VAL A 253 1.34 6.05 -4.54
N GLY A 254 1.09 6.13 -3.24
CA GLY A 254 0.93 4.97 -2.35
C GLY A 254 -0.02 3.91 -2.91
N PRO A 255 -1.21 4.26 -3.44
CA PRO A 255 -2.10 3.29 -4.06
C PRO A 255 -1.51 2.50 -5.23
N LEU A 256 -0.54 3.07 -5.98
CA LEU A 256 0.14 2.37 -7.06
C LEU A 256 1.08 1.28 -6.52
N PHE A 257 1.76 1.54 -5.41
CA PHE A 257 2.60 0.53 -4.74
C PHE A 257 1.75 -0.62 -4.19
N GLN A 258 0.57 -0.33 -3.61
CA GLN A 258 -0.37 -1.37 -3.16
C GLN A 258 -0.85 -2.24 -4.33
N LEU A 259 -1.07 -1.66 -5.51
CA LEU A 259 -1.43 -2.43 -6.71
C LEU A 259 -0.30 -3.34 -7.19
N LEU A 260 0.98 -2.91 -7.07
CA LEU A 260 2.12 -3.81 -7.34
C LEU A 260 2.10 -5.01 -6.39
N SER A 261 1.93 -4.79 -5.08
CA SER A 261 1.81 -5.90 -4.12
C SER A 261 0.63 -6.83 -4.41
N SER A 262 -0.51 -6.27 -4.82
CA SER A 262 -1.67 -7.07 -5.22
C SER A 262 -1.36 -7.93 -6.45
N ALA A 263 -0.62 -7.41 -7.43
CA ALA A 263 -0.15 -8.18 -8.58
C ALA A 263 0.80 -9.32 -8.16
N ALA A 264 1.67 -9.07 -7.16
CA ALA A 264 2.54 -10.11 -6.60
C ALA A 264 1.75 -11.23 -5.91
N ALA A 265 0.70 -10.90 -5.18
CA ALA A 265 -0.18 -11.89 -4.56
C ALA A 265 -0.85 -12.80 -5.61
N ASN A 266 -1.06 -12.29 -6.83
CA ASN A 266 -1.57 -13.03 -7.99
C ASN A 266 -0.46 -13.74 -8.80
N GLY A 267 0.79 -13.75 -8.31
CA GLY A 267 1.91 -14.49 -8.90
C GLY A 267 2.80 -13.70 -9.86
N THR A 268 2.59 -12.39 -10.01
CA THR A 268 3.47 -11.54 -10.84
C THR A 268 4.70 -11.10 -10.04
N ASP A 269 5.89 -11.26 -10.61
CA ASP A 269 7.11 -10.71 -9.99
C ASP A 269 7.18 -9.19 -10.22
N VAL A 270 7.08 -8.44 -9.14
CA VAL A 270 7.16 -6.96 -9.09
C VAL A 270 8.34 -6.47 -8.26
N THR A 271 9.24 -7.37 -7.84
CA THR A 271 10.37 -7.05 -6.96
C THR A 271 11.25 -5.95 -7.57
N ALA A 272 11.53 -6.06 -8.88
CA ALA A 272 12.31 -5.06 -9.61
C ALA A 272 11.58 -3.71 -9.71
N ASP A 273 10.26 -3.73 -9.94
CA ASP A 273 9.44 -2.50 -9.97
C ASP A 273 9.52 -1.74 -8.63
N LEU A 274 9.34 -2.45 -7.52
CA LEU A 274 9.41 -1.87 -6.17
C LEU A 274 10.80 -1.33 -5.86
N ALA A 275 11.85 -2.10 -6.17
CA ALA A 275 13.23 -1.71 -5.92
C ALA A 275 13.65 -0.48 -6.76
N GLN A 276 13.19 -0.38 -8.00
CA GLN A 276 13.50 0.74 -8.91
C GLN A 276 13.08 2.10 -8.33
N TYR A 277 11.95 2.16 -7.64
CA TYR A 277 11.41 3.41 -7.12
C TYR A 277 11.78 3.70 -5.66
N SER A 278 12.56 2.84 -5.02
CA SER A 278 12.93 2.96 -3.61
C SER A 278 13.73 4.23 -3.29
N ALA A 279 14.57 4.71 -4.21
CA ALA A 279 15.33 5.94 -4.02
C ALA A 279 14.43 7.18 -3.84
N LYS A 280 13.27 7.20 -4.50
CA LYS A 280 12.32 8.33 -4.42
C LYS A 280 11.25 8.12 -3.34
N TRP A 281 10.80 6.87 -3.15
CA TRP A 281 9.76 6.50 -2.18
C TRP A 281 10.22 5.33 -1.30
N PRO A 282 11.23 5.54 -0.43
CA PRO A 282 11.83 4.46 0.35
C PRO A 282 10.80 3.71 1.21
N TYR A 283 9.91 4.42 1.90
CA TYR A 283 8.92 3.77 2.75
C TYR A 283 7.88 2.99 1.95
N TYR A 284 7.34 3.54 0.87
CA TYR A 284 6.38 2.81 0.04
C TYR A 284 7.01 1.54 -0.53
N ALA A 285 8.21 1.65 -1.10
CA ALA A 285 8.89 0.50 -1.67
C ALA A 285 9.24 -0.57 -0.63
N THR A 286 9.77 -0.18 0.53
CA THR A 286 10.19 -1.15 1.57
C THR A 286 9.01 -1.80 2.27
N ILE A 287 7.91 -1.08 2.50
CA ILE A 287 6.68 -1.66 3.06
C ILE A 287 6.15 -2.75 2.12
N GLU A 288 6.06 -2.45 0.83
CA GLU A 288 5.50 -3.42 -0.11
C GLU A 288 6.48 -4.56 -0.44
N LEU A 289 7.80 -4.32 -0.44
CA LEU A 289 8.79 -5.41 -0.50
C LEU A 289 8.67 -6.36 0.71
N ALA A 290 8.38 -5.82 1.89
CA ALA A 290 8.15 -6.65 3.08
C ALA A 290 6.86 -7.48 2.99
N ASN A 291 5.85 -6.98 2.28
CA ASN A 291 4.56 -7.63 2.10
C ASN A 291 4.56 -8.68 0.97
N LEU A 292 5.63 -8.79 0.17
CA LEU A 292 5.67 -9.74 -0.94
C LEU A 292 5.52 -11.19 -0.46
N PRO A 293 4.77 -12.03 -1.18
CA PRO A 293 4.60 -13.44 -0.87
C PRO A 293 5.94 -14.16 -0.74
N ASN A 294 6.00 -15.15 0.14
CA ASN A 294 7.18 -15.99 0.37
C ASN A 294 8.47 -15.20 0.70
N ALA A 295 8.32 -14.00 1.24
CA ALA A 295 9.43 -13.11 1.55
C ALA A 295 10.32 -12.77 0.33
N ALA A 296 9.74 -12.72 -0.86
CA ALA A 296 10.46 -12.48 -2.12
C ALA A 296 11.20 -11.13 -2.12
N GLY A 297 10.74 -10.13 -1.37
CA GLY A 297 11.39 -8.83 -1.26
C GLY A 297 12.60 -8.78 -0.31
N VAL A 298 12.83 -9.81 0.53
CA VAL A 298 13.90 -9.78 1.53
C VAL A 298 15.30 -9.57 0.93
N PRO A 299 15.69 -10.20 -0.18
CA PRO A 299 17.00 -9.93 -0.80
C PRO A 299 17.17 -8.46 -1.20
N SER A 300 16.15 -7.84 -1.77
CA SER A 300 16.15 -6.41 -2.14
C SER A 300 16.22 -5.50 -0.91
N LEU A 301 15.48 -5.82 0.16
CA LEU A 301 15.55 -5.09 1.43
C LEU A 301 16.94 -5.16 2.05
N ILE A 302 17.61 -6.32 2.00
CA ILE A 302 18.99 -6.49 2.48
C ILE A 302 19.95 -5.61 1.68
N GLN A 303 19.84 -5.63 0.35
CA GLN A 303 20.67 -4.77 -0.51
C GLN A 303 20.45 -3.29 -0.20
N MET A 304 19.21 -2.85 -0.07
CA MET A 304 18.86 -1.47 0.26
C MET A 304 19.35 -1.05 1.65
N ALA A 305 19.30 -1.95 2.64
CA ALA A 305 19.79 -1.69 3.99
C ALA A 305 21.33 -1.63 4.06
N GLN A 306 22.04 -2.28 3.14
CA GLN A 306 23.50 -2.24 3.02
C GLN A 306 23.99 -1.06 2.17
N ASP A 307 23.14 -0.55 1.29
CA ASP A 307 23.45 0.60 0.44
C ASP A 307 23.29 1.90 1.25
N ASN A 308 24.43 2.42 1.74
CA ASN A 308 24.49 3.58 2.63
C ASN A 308 24.14 4.92 1.92
N THR A 309 23.26 4.89 0.93
CA THR A 309 22.83 6.05 0.16
C THR A 309 21.44 6.53 0.59
N GLY A 310 21.38 7.45 1.55
CA GLY A 310 20.17 8.20 1.87
C GLY A 310 19.15 7.45 2.76
N GLY A 311 17.87 7.88 2.72
CA GLY A 311 16.77 7.36 3.58
C GLY A 311 16.38 5.90 3.35
N ASN A 312 16.91 5.25 2.32
CA ASN A 312 16.60 3.86 1.98
C ASN A 312 17.10 2.88 3.04
N GLN A 313 18.30 3.11 3.59
CA GLN A 313 18.90 2.24 4.59
C GLN A 313 18.01 2.08 5.82
N THR A 314 17.59 3.18 6.42
CA THR A 314 16.74 3.15 7.62
C THR A 314 15.39 2.47 7.34
N ALA A 315 14.72 2.82 6.24
CA ALA A 315 13.43 2.24 5.91
C ALA A 315 13.54 0.72 5.65
N ALA A 316 14.58 0.28 4.93
CA ALA A 316 14.84 -1.13 4.67
C ALA A 316 15.22 -1.91 5.95
N ALA A 317 16.05 -1.32 6.81
CA ALA A 317 16.41 -1.94 8.09
C ALA A 317 15.18 -2.08 9.02
N GLN A 318 14.26 -1.10 9.03
CA GLN A 318 13.00 -1.20 9.76
C GLN A 318 12.11 -2.33 9.21
N ALA A 319 12.00 -2.45 7.88
CA ALA A 319 11.28 -3.54 7.24
C ALA A 319 11.89 -4.91 7.56
N LEU A 320 13.22 -5.03 7.52
CA LEU A 320 13.91 -6.26 7.94
C LEU A 320 13.68 -6.58 9.42
N ALA A 321 13.67 -5.58 10.31
CA ALA A 321 13.38 -5.77 11.73
C ALA A 321 11.94 -6.24 11.98
N GLN A 322 10.99 -5.76 11.20
CA GLN A 322 9.61 -6.22 11.19
C GLN A 322 9.50 -7.70 10.77
N LEU A 323 10.27 -8.11 9.76
CA LEU A 323 10.29 -9.47 9.22
C LEU A 323 11.15 -10.45 10.03
N ALA A 324 12.13 -9.99 10.79
CA ALA A 324 13.11 -10.82 11.51
C ALA A 324 12.49 -11.95 12.35
N PRO A 325 11.33 -11.77 13.03
CA PRO A 325 10.70 -12.86 13.76
C PRO A 325 10.23 -14.04 12.90
N GLN A 326 9.96 -13.81 11.65
CA GLN A 326 9.39 -14.82 10.74
C GLN A 326 10.35 -15.23 9.62
N ASN A 327 11.46 -14.50 9.46
CA ASN A 327 12.41 -14.71 8.37
C ASN A 327 13.85 -14.73 8.89
N SER A 328 14.48 -15.90 8.82
CA SER A 328 15.85 -16.10 9.29
C SER A 328 16.89 -15.33 8.45
N GLN A 329 16.64 -15.07 7.17
CA GLN A 329 17.53 -14.31 6.31
C GLN A 329 17.51 -12.82 6.72
N ALA A 330 16.34 -12.26 7.00
CA ALA A 330 16.21 -10.90 7.52
C ALA A 330 16.91 -10.74 8.87
N LEU A 331 16.71 -11.69 9.79
CA LEU A 331 17.40 -11.71 11.09
C LEU A 331 18.93 -11.78 10.92
N SER A 332 19.43 -12.71 10.12
CA SER A 332 20.87 -12.88 9.88
C SER A 332 21.51 -11.62 9.27
N ALA A 333 20.79 -10.95 8.37
CA ALA A 333 21.25 -9.71 7.77
C ALA A 333 21.36 -8.58 8.81
N LEU A 334 20.34 -8.40 9.65
CA LEU A 334 20.37 -7.39 10.72
C LEU A 334 21.51 -7.63 11.73
N LEU A 335 21.70 -8.88 12.17
CA LEU A 335 22.79 -9.25 13.07
C LEU A 335 24.16 -8.97 12.43
N SER A 336 24.33 -9.32 11.16
CA SER A 336 25.57 -9.06 10.42
C SER A 336 25.85 -7.56 10.28
N MET A 337 24.84 -6.77 9.92
CA MET A 337 24.99 -5.31 9.81
C MET A 337 25.32 -4.65 11.15
N ALA A 338 24.69 -5.10 12.24
CA ALA A 338 25.00 -4.62 13.59
C ALA A 338 26.44 -4.97 14.00
N GLN A 339 26.88 -6.21 13.79
CA GLN A 339 28.25 -6.67 14.10
C GLN A 339 29.32 -5.93 13.29
N GLN A 340 29.02 -5.59 12.04
CA GLN A 340 29.94 -4.88 11.14
C GLN A 340 29.93 -3.36 11.31
N GLY A 341 29.08 -2.83 12.21
CA GLY A 341 28.93 -1.38 12.41
C GLY A 341 28.37 -0.65 11.18
N GLN A 342 27.62 -1.35 10.33
CA GLN A 342 26.98 -0.76 9.15
C GLN A 342 25.74 0.07 9.52
N LEU A 343 25.16 -0.17 10.70
CA LEU A 343 24.10 0.61 11.29
C LEU A 343 24.66 1.43 12.44
N SER A 344 24.37 2.73 12.47
CA SER A 344 24.76 3.60 13.59
C SER A 344 23.97 3.28 14.87
N ASP A 345 24.47 3.73 16.03
CA ASP A 345 23.79 3.60 17.34
C ASP A 345 22.35 4.15 17.27
N PHE A 346 22.15 5.26 16.58
CA PHE A 346 20.83 5.87 16.38
C PHE A 346 19.90 5.01 15.51
N GLU A 347 20.39 4.47 14.39
CA GLU A 347 19.60 3.60 13.52
C GLU A 347 19.22 2.30 14.23
N LEU A 348 20.17 1.66 14.93
CA LEU A 348 19.91 0.48 15.73
C LEU A 348 18.84 0.75 16.81
N ALA A 349 18.89 1.93 17.48
CA ALA A 349 17.86 2.31 18.44
C ALA A 349 16.47 2.44 17.80
N GLN A 350 16.39 2.91 16.55
CA GLN A 350 15.12 3.01 15.83
C GLN A 350 14.53 1.64 15.41
N LEU A 351 15.34 0.58 15.32
CA LEU A 351 14.85 -0.77 15.01
C LEU A 351 14.15 -1.44 16.20
N ALA A 352 14.47 -1.03 17.43
CA ALA A 352 13.97 -1.69 18.63
C ALA A 352 12.43 -1.79 18.69
N PRO A 353 11.65 -0.76 18.37
CA PRO A 353 10.18 -0.88 18.35
C PRO A 353 9.66 -1.88 17.31
N TYR A 354 10.30 -1.99 16.13
CA TYR A 354 9.89 -2.91 15.07
C TYR A 354 10.17 -4.37 15.45
N LEU A 355 11.28 -4.63 16.11
CA LEU A 355 11.58 -5.93 16.71
C LEU A 355 10.55 -6.30 17.78
N ALA A 356 9.99 -5.31 18.50
CA ALA A 356 8.99 -5.53 19.54
C ALA A 356 7.55 -5.66 18.99
N GLY A 357 7.29 -5.37 17.71
CA GLY A 357 5.97 -5.52 17.10
C GLY A 357 5.39 -4.27 16.47
N ARG A 358 6.19 -3.22 16.25
CA ARG A 358 5.79 -2.10 15.42
C ARG A 358 5.85 -2.51 13.95
N GLU A 359 4.89 -2.03 13.17
CA GLU A 359 4.81 -2.30 11.73
C GLU A 359 4.45 -1.02 10.96
N ASN A 360 5.07 -0.84 9.81
CA ASN A 360 4.70 0.18 8.84
C ASN A 360 3.74 -0.44 7.82
N GLN A 361 2.68 0.28 7.47
CA GLN A 361 1.65 -0.18 6.53
C GLN A 361 1.22 0.94 5.59
N LEU A 362 0.95 0.63 4.33
CA LEU A 362 0.28 1.53 3.41
C LEU A 362 -1.25 1.45 3.62
N GLY A 363 -1.90 2.62 3.54
CA GLY A 363 -3.35 2.72 3.74
C GLY A 363 -3.74 3.13 5.17
N SER A 364 -5.00 3.52 5.31
CA SER A 364 -5.56 4.05 6.57
C SER A 364 -6.32 3.03 7.40
N GLU A 365 -6.44 1.78 6.95
CA GLU A 365 -7.24 0.78 7.64
C GLU A 365 -6.40 0.02 8.67
N ASN A 366 -6.71 0.28 9.94
CA ASN A 366 -6.18 -0.52 11.03
C ASN A 366 -6.78 -1.93 10.98
N PRO A 367 -5.97 -3.00 11.07
CA PRO A 367 -6.51 -4.34 11.20
C PRO A 367 -7.47 -4.43 12.40
N PRO A 368 -8.60 -5.15 12.28
CA PRO A 368 -9.53 -5.32 13.39
C PRO A 368 -8.82 -5.89 14.62
N GLY A 369 -8.94 -5.20 15.75
CA GLY A 369 -8.35 -5.61 17.03
C GLY A 369 -7.01 -4.96 17.36
N THR A 370 -6.43 -4.13 16.50
CA THR A 370 -5.28 -3.31 16.83
C THR A 370 -5.74 -2.03 17.50
N SER A 371 -5.27 -1.76 18.71
CA SER A 371 -5.46 -0.46 19.37
C SER A 371 -4.45 0.54 18.79
N THR A 372 -4.64 0.86 17.50
CA THR A 372 -3.74 1.80 16.86
C THR A 372 -4.41 3.15 16.78
N GLN A 373 -3.91 4.07 17.54
CA GLN A 373 -3.81 5.43 17.05
C GLN A 373 -2.75 5.35 15.94
N GLY A 374 -3.19 5.15 14.68
CA GLY A 374 -2.32 5.16 13.53
C GLY A 374 -1.61 6.50 13.52
N LEU A 375 -0.32 6.49 13.83
CA LEU A 375 0.50 7.67 13.66
C LEU A 375 0.71 7.80 12.15
N HIS A 376 -0.03 8.70 11.51
CA HIS A 376 0.26 9.09 10.14
C HIS A 376 1.62 9.78 10.10
N ILE A 377 2.54 9.19 9.41
CA ILE A 377 3.84 9.81 9.14
C ILE A 377 3.79 10.34 7.71
N ALA A 378 3.68 11.67 7.59
CA ALA A 378 3.92 12.35 6.33
C ALA A 378 5.42 12.63 6.24
N ASN A 379 6.14 11.85 5.45
CA ASN A 379 7.54 12.11 5.12
C ASN A 379 7.64 12.50 3.65
N GLY A 380 7.62 13.81 3.38
CA GLY A 380 7.51 14.31 2.02
C GLY A 380 6.16 13.93 1.38
N ASN A 381 6.20 13.22 0.24
CA ASN A 381 5.01 12.74 -0.46
C ASN A 381 4.62 11.31 -0.06
N GLN A 382 5.16 10.77 1.03
CA GLN A 382 4.87 9.43 1.50
C GLN A 382 3.99 9.51 2.74
N ASP A 383 2.83 8.91 2.66
CA ASP A 383 1.84 8.82 3.72
C ASP A 383 1.60 7.34 4.05
N PHE A 384 1.99 6.93 5.26
CA PHE A 384 1.86 5.55 5.72
C PHE A 384 1.47 5.53 7.20
N SER A 385 0.84 4.44 7.61
CA SER A 385 0.43 4.22 8.98
C SER A 385 1.47 3.38 9.73
N VAL A 386 1.62 3.66 11.03
CA VAL A 386 2.45 2.87 11.93
C VAL A 386 1.55 2.20 12.96
N SER A 387 1.54 0.88 12.97
CA SER A 387 0.80 0.06 13.92
C SER A 387 1.71 -0.48 15.01
N ASP A 388 1.19 -0.65 16.23
CA ASP A 388 1.88 -1.32 17.32
C ASP A 388 1.10 -2.59 17.71
N LEU A 389 1.64 -3.74 17.34
CA LEU A 389 1.04 -5.05 17.58
C LEU A 389 1.39 -5.62 18.97
N LEU A 390 2.16 -4.91 19.80
CA LEU A 390 2.63 -5.42 21.10
C LEU A 390 1.50 -6.07 21.92
N ASN A 391 0.31 -5.49 21.89
CA ASN A 391 -0.86 -6.01 22.60
C ASN A 391 -1.57 -7.19 21.92
N ALA A 392 -1.30 -7.45 20.67
CA ALA A 392 -1.88 -8.54 19.87
C ALA A 392 -0.96 -9.77 19.76
N LEU A 393 0.30 -9.68 20.22
CA LEU A 393 1.26 -10.79 20.12
C LEU A 393 0.85 -11.97 21.00
N THR A 394 1.01 -13.18 20.48
CA THR A 394 0.88 -14.42 21.24
C THR A 394 2.10 -14.63 22.16
N PRO A 395 2.02 -15.46 23.21
CA PRO A 395 3.17 -15.77 24.08
C PRO A 395 4.40 -16.30 23.30
N ASP A 396 4.18 -17.12 22.27
CA ASP A 396 5.26 -17.66 21.44
C ASP A 396 5.94 -16.56 20.62
N GLN A 397 5.15 -15.65 20.05
CA GLN A 397 5.69 -14.49 19.32
C GLN A 397 6.47 -13.55 20.25
N VAL A 398 6.00 -13.35 21.48
CA VAL A 398 6.74 -12.58 22.50
C VAL A 398 8.07 -13.25 22.82
N THR A 399 8.09 -14.56 23.04
CA THR A 399 9.31 -15.34 23.34
C THR A 399 10.30 -15.26 22.19
N GLN A 400 9.86 -15.40 20.97
CA GLN A 400 10.67 -15.30 19.77
C GLN A 400 11.31 -13.90 19.65
N ARG A 401 10.53 -12.84 19.81
CA ARG A 401 11.01 -11.45 19.75
C ARG A 401 12.00 -11.13 20.86
N LEU A 402 11.78 -11.63 22.06
CA LEU A 402 12.75 -11.53 23.17
C LEU A 402 14.10 -12.16 22.79
N SER A 403 14.08 -13.37 22.21
CA SER A 403 15.30 -14.04 21.76
C SER A 403 16.06 -13.24 20.70
N ILE A 404 15.35 -12.60 19.75
CA ILE A 404 15.95 -11.76 18.72
C ILE A 404 16.59 -10.49 19.32
N ILE A 405 15.89 -9.83 20.24
CA ILE A 405 16.44 -8.67 20.95
C ILE A 405 17.70 -9.06 21.72
N ASP A 406 17.71 -10.22 22.37
CA ASP A 406 18.91 -10.71 23.09
C ASP A 406 20.09 -11.00 22.16
N GLN A 407 19.84 -11.58 20.98
CA GLN A 407 20.86 -11.77 19.96
C GLN A 407 21.44 -10.46 19.46
N LEU A 408 20.58 -9.47 19.22
CA LEU A 408 21.01 -8.15 18.77
C LEU A 408 21.82 -7.42 19.85
N LEU A 409 21.39 -7.47 21.13
CA LEU A 409 22.14 -6.92 22.27
C LEU A 409 23.54 -7.53 22.43
N GLN A 410 23.73 -8.80 22.04
CA GLN A 410 25.03 -9.47 22.03
C GLN A 410 25.87 -9.08 20.80
N SER A 411 25.25 -8.62 19.72
CA SER A 411 25.89 -8.33 18.45
C SER A 411 26.35 -6.88 18.31
N ILE A 412 25.72 -5.95 19.05
CA ILE A 412 26.05 -4.51 18.96
C ILE A 412 27.30 -4.18 19.78
N PRO A 413 28.11 -3.21 19.33
CA PRO A 413 29.28 -2.74 20.07
C PRO A 413 28.93 -2.19 21.45
N ALA A 414 29.83 -2.34 22.41
CA ALA A 414 29.64 -1.84 23.80
C ALA A 414 29.47 -0.31 23.88
N GLY A 415 29.90 0.43 22.86
CA GLY A 415 29.76 1.89 22.76
C GLY A 415 28.38 2.37 22.30
N ASP A 416 27.53 1.49 21.75
CA ASP A 416 26.21 1.81 21.20
C ASP A 416 25.16 1.89 22.31
N THR A 417 25.30 2.92 23.17
CA THR A 417 24.52 3.06 24.41
C THR A 417 23.04 3.37 24.16
N GLN A 418 22.72 4.11 23.10
CA GLN A 418 21.35 4.45 22.74
C GLN A 418 20.60 3.20 22.22
N ALA A 419 21.24 2.41 21.37
CA ALA A 419 20.69 1.15 20.88
C ALA A 419 20.46 0.16 22.03
N GLN A 420 21.44 0.02 22.92
CA GLN A 420 21.33 -0.84 24.10
C GLN A 420 20.13 -0.44 24.99
N GLN A 421 19.97 0.87 25.28
CA GLN A 421 18.86 1.37 26.08
C GLN A 421 17.51 1.12 25.39
N ALA A 422 17.40 1.40 24.08
CA ALA A 422 16.17 1.19 23.33
C ALA A 422 15.77 -0.28 23.30
N LEU A 423 16.71 -1.18 23.02
CA LEU A 423 16.48 -2.62 23.01
C LEU A 423 16.09 -3.17 24.40
N GLN A 424 16.77 -2.74 25.47
CA GLN A 424 16.42 -3.12 26.83
C GLN A 424 15.03 -2.61 27.25
N GLN A 425 14.66 -1.40 26.85
CA GLN A 425 13.32 -0.86 27.07
C GLN A 425 12.24 -1.74 26.40
N GLN A 426 12.44 -2.11 25.14
CA GLN A 426 11.49 -2.98 24.43
C GLN A 426 11.47 -4.40 25.01
N LYS A 427 12.63 -4.93 25.43
CA LYS A 427 12.72 -6.20 26.14
C LYS A 427 11.90 -6.16 27.44
N GLY A 428 12.00 -5.07 28.21
CA GLY A 428 11.20 -4.87 29.44
C GLY A 428 9.69 -4.85 29.14
N ALA A 429 9.27 -4.17 28.09
CA ALA A 429 7.87 -4.12 27.66
C ALA A 429 7.32 -5.51 27.29
N LEU A 430 8.08 -6.29 26.51
CA LEU A 430 7.73 -7.66 26.12
C LEU A 430 7.68 -8.61 27.32
N THR A 431 8.68 -8.54 28.23
CA THR A 431 8.73 -9.38 29.45
C THR A 431 7.56 -9.08 30.38
N GLY A 432 7.20 -7.81 30.56
CA GLY A 432 6.04 -7.40 31.37
C GLY A 432 4.70 -7.93 30.82
N ARG A 433 4.68 -8.30 29.54
CA ARG A 433 3.51 -8.93 28.91
C ARG A 433 3.47 -10.45 29.11
N GLN A 434 4.63 -11.14 29.10
CA GLN A 434 4.68 -12.59 29.43
C GLN A 434 4.17 -12.90 30.86
N ALA A 435 4.28 -11.94 31.76
CA ALA A 435 3.88 -12.10 33.16
C ALA A 435 2.38 -11.89 33.41
N LYS A 436 1.61 -11.49 32.42
CA LYS A 436 0.15 -11.30 32.48
C LYS A 436 -0.60 -12.45 31.80
#